data_2f1ca03b1f2132af7fb18b3d2c9c86bf
#
_entry.id   2f1ca03b1f2132af7fb18b3d2c9c86bf
#
_cell.length_a   1.000
_cell.length_b   1.000
_cell.length_c   1.000
_cell.angle_alpha   90.00
_cell.angle_beta   90.00
_cell.angle_gamma   90.00
#
_symmetry.space_group_name_H-M   'P 1'
#
loop_
_entity.id
_entity.type
_entity.pdbx_description
1 polymer ?
#
loop_
_entity_poly.entity_id
_entity_poly.type
_entity_poly.pdbx_seq_one_letter_code
_entity_poly.pdbx_strand_id
1 'polypeptide(L)'
;MSVSGTDLVVYMAMNKPTNDTSLAGGGINSYIRATFDDPSSTVAINFSSSSALDVQNVSVTGRDSGGSISSETITLSGTTTVSTSNTYERVLTCVLSSGAAGTVTASGNGVNKLAEIPITESGFCRPFYDATASSSDSKTLYDKVFVKNNNSTSTLNNATLIEVSSGLYSNINFGLEDTKQSDQTIANRTTAPTGIDGGFGAGPSGMVDSELTAGDYQGVWLQLSLSAGETATNSFYQVQVSGTTA
;
A
#
# COMPACT_ATOMS: atom_id res chain seq x y z
N MET A 1 4.15 -27.61 -1.28
CA MET A 1 3.18 -26.57 -1.71
C MET A 1 4.01 -25.47 -2.37
N SER A 2 3.47 -24.78 -3.35
CA SER A 2 4.19 -23.69 -4.04
C SER A 2 3.74 -22.33 -3.47
N VAL A 3 4.60 -21.32 -3.56
CA VAL A 3 4.20 -19.92 -3.30
C VAL A 3 3.26 -19.48 -4.41
N SER A 4 2.10 -18.97 -4.06
CA SER A 4 1.11 -18.39 -4.98
C SER A 4 1.12 -16.86 -4.93
N GLY A 5 0.50 -16.20 -5.90
CA GLY A 5 0.39 -14.74 -5.89
C GLY A 5 -0.39 -14.21 -4.67
N THR A 6 -1.27 -15.02 -4.07
CA THR A 6 -2.00 -14.64 -2.86
C THR A 6 -1.17 -14.75 -1.58
N ASP A 7 -0.05 -15.47 -1.63
CA ASP A 7 0.91 -15.56 -0.52
C ASP A 7 1.83 -14.33 -0.45
N LEU A 8 1.99 -13.63 -1.57
CA LEU A 8 2.82 -12.43 -1.65
C LEU A 8 1.99 -11.19 -1.36
N VAL A 9 2.22 -10.58 -0.23
CA VAL A 9 1.44 -9.42 0.24
C VAL A 9 2.35 -8.22 0.43
N VAL A 10 1.87 -7.05 0.01
CA VAL A 10 2.58 -5.79 0.22
C VAL A 10 1.97 -5.06 1.42
N TYR A 11 2.81 -4.78 2.42
CA TYR A 11 2.45 -4.08 3.65
C TYR A 11 3.12 -2.71 3.73
N MET A 12 2.49 -1.79 4.44
CA MET A 12 3.10 -0.50 4.79
C MET A 12 4.19 -0.67 5.85
N ALA A 13 5.11 0.28 5.91
CA ALA A 13 6.00 0.44 7.06
C ALA A 13 5.24 1.02 8.27
N MET A 14 5.84 0.86 9.48
CA MET A 14 5.27 1.35 10.74
C MET A 14 5.09 2.87 10.74
N ASN A 15 6.08 3.62 10.24
CA ASN A 15 6.01 5.07 10.16
C ASN A 15 5.41 5.48 8.82
N LYS A 16 4.11 5.76 8.85
CA LYS A 16 3.37 6.29 7.71
C LYS A 16 3.44 7.82 7.75
N PRO A 17 4.13 8.46 6.80
CA PRO A 17 4.21 9.92 6.76
C PRO A 17 2.83 10.58 6.65
N THR A 18 2.67 11.74 7.27
CA THR A 18 1.47 12.59 7.20
C THR A 18 1.75 13.97 6.60
N ASN A 19 3.03 14.26 6.34
CA ASN A 19 3.52 15.47 5.66
C ASN A 19 4.98 15.27 5.24
N ASP A 20 5.56 16.24 4.53
CA ASP A 20 6.91 16.16 3.96
C ASP A 20 8.03 16.06 5.01
N THR A 21 7.79 16.51 6.23
CA THR A 21 8.76 16.47 7.35
C THR A 21 8.51 15.32 8.33
N SER A 22 7.53 14.47 8.06
CA SER A 22 7.25 13.30 8.89
C SER A 22 8.32 12.23 8.76
N LEU A 23 8.51 11.50 9.84
CA LEU A 23 9.29 10.26 9.87
C LEU A 23 8.72 9.25 8.85
N ALA A 24 9.58 8.56 8.11
CA ALA A 24 9.18 7.51 7.18
C ALA A 24 10.00 6.24 7.38
N GLY A 25 9.45 5.09 6.98
CA GLY A 25 10.09 3.78 7.09
C GLY A 25 9.84 3.09 8.43
N GLY A 26 10.86 2.47 9.00
CA GLY A 26 10.73 1.57 10.15
C GLY A 26 10.45 0.14 9.72
N GLY A 27 10.11 -0.72 10.67
CA GLY A 27 9.77 -2.13 10.44
C GLY A 27 8.43 -2.30 9.71
N ILE A 28 8.13 -3.54 9.35
CA ILE A 28 6.86 -3.91 8.69
C ILE A 28 5.65 -3.68 9.60
N ASN A 29 4.60 -3.06 9.08
CA ASN A 29 3.27 -3.04 9.68
C ASN A 29 2.40 -4.11 9.02
N SER A 30 2.47 -5.33 9.52
CA SER A 30 1.71 -6.46 8.97
C SER A 30 0.20 -6.39 9.21
N TYR A 31 -0.30 -5.28 9.72
CA TYR A 31 -1.73 -5.02 9.87
C TYR A 31 -2.31 -4.10 8.77
N ILE A 32 -1.45 -3.40 8.02
CA ILE A 32 -1.88 -2.42 7.01
C ILE A 32 -1.29 -2.79 5.65
N ARG A 33 -2.15 -3.16 4.71
CA ARG A 33 -1.76 -3.43 3.32
C ARG A 33 -1.47 -2.13 2.56
N ALA A 34 -0.54 -2.21 1.61
CA ALA A 34 -0.18 -1.09 0.73
C ALA A 34 -0.81 -1.20 -0.67
N THR A 35 -1.41 -2.34 -1.00
CA THR A 35 -2.00 -2.64 -2.33
C THR A 35 -3.49 -2.89 -2.22
N PHE A 36 -4.27 -2.20 -3.05
CA PHE A 36 -5.71 -2.35 -3.21
C PHE A 36 -6.15 -1.64 -4.50
N ASP A 37 -7.35 -1.96 -4.98
CA ASP A 37 -7.89 -1.40 -6.21
C ASP A 37 -8.56 -0.05 -5.99
N ASP A 38 -8.65 0.76 -7.05
CA ASP A 38 -9.48 1.96 -7.07
C ASP A 38 -10.91 1.64 -7.49
N PRO A 39 -11.91 2.43 -7.05
CA PRO A 39 -13.24 2.36 -7.62
C PRO A 39 -13.21 2.63 -9.14
N SER A 40 -14.07 1.95 -9.90
CA SER A 40 -14.16 2.15 -11.34
C SER A 40 -14.80 3.50 -11.73
N SER A 41 -15.40 4.19 -10.77
CA SER A 41 -16.02 5.52 -10.90
C SER A 41 -16.14 6.16 -9.52
N THR A 42 -16.51 7.44 -9.46
CA THR A 42 -16.79 8.12 -8.18
C THR A 42 -18.05 7.52 -7.53
N VAL A 43 -17.87 6.77 -6.45
CA VAL A 43 -18.93 6.02 -5.78
C VAL A 43 -18.75 6.00 -4.25
N ALA A 44 -19.85 5.70 -3.55
CA ALA A 44 -19.80 5.33 -2.14
C ALA A 44 -19.06 3.99 -1.98
N ILE A 45 -18.31 3.86 -0.88
CA ILE A 45 -17.61 2.61 -0.54
C ILE A 45 -18.50 1.79 0.39
N ASN A 46 -18.72 0.56 0.01
CA ASN A 46 -19.53 -0.40 0.74
C ASN A 46 -18.64 -1.31 1.57
N PHE A 47 -19.04 -1.60 2.80
CA PHE A 47 -18.36 -2.51 3.70
C PHE A 47 -19.31 -3.57 4.21
N SER A 48 -18.84 -4.82 4.23
CA SER A 48 -19.50 -5.93 4.89
C SER A 48 -18.47 -6.87 5.48
N SER A 49 -18.81 -7.57 6.57
CA SER A 49 -17.94 -8.60 7.14
C SER A 49 -18.50 -10.01 6.88
N SER A 50 -17.63 -11.00 6.94
CA SER A 50 -18.04 -12.42 7.00
C SER A 50 -18.53 -12.83 8.39
N SER A 51 -18.40 -11.97 9.43
CA SER A 51 -18.82 -12.21 10.80
C SER A 51 -19.89 -11.23 11.24
N ALA A 52 -20.97 -11.74 11.84
CA ALA A 52 -22.02 -10.91 12.45
C ALA A 52 -21.54 -10.13 13.69
N LEU A 53 -20.38 -10.48 14.24
CA LEU A 53 -19.82 -9.84 15.44
C LEU A 53 -19.06 -8.54 15.14
N ASP A 54 -18.82 -8.23 13.87
CA ASP A 54 -18.08 -7.04 13.47
C ASP A 54 -18.96 -5.80 13.48
N VAL A 55 -18.80 -4.99 14.53
CA VAL A 55 -19.53 -3.74 14.76
C VAL A 55 -18.61 -2.56 15.06
N GLN A 56 -17.30 -2.73 14.82
CA GLN A 56 -16.31 -1.68 14.98
C GLN A 56 -16.42 -0.62 13.88
N ASN A 57 -15.79 0.54 14.13
CA ASN A 57 -15.75 1.61 13.16
C ASN A 57 -14.72 1.33 12.05
N VAL A 58 -15.05 1.82 10.84
CA VAL A 58 -14.13 1.93 9.69
C VAL A 58 -13.94 3.41 9.39
N SER A 59 -12.71 3.89 9.43
CA SER A 59 -12.35 5.24 8.99
C SER A 59 -11.83 5.17 7.55
N VAL A 60 -12.47 5.91 6.66
CA VAL A 60 -12.12 5.99 5.23
C VAL A 60 -11.68 7.41 4.93
N THR A 61 -10.56 7.56 4.25
CA THR A 61 -10.12 8.83 3.65
C THR A 61 -9.92 8.60 2.16
N GLY A 62 -10.42 9.51 1.34
CA GLY A 62 -10.32 9.41 -0.11
C GLY A 62 -10.41 10.75 -0.81
N ARG A 63 -10.27 10.73 -2.13
CA ARG A 63 -10.46 11.88 -3.03
C ARG A 63 -11.76 11.72 -3.79
N ASP A 64 -12.49 12.80 -3.92
CA ASP A 64 -13.64 12.90 -4.83
C ASP A 64 -13.18 13.19 -6.28
N SER A 65 -14.14 13.28 -7.22
CA SER A 65 -13.87 13.59 -8.64
C SER A 65 -13.30 15.00 -8.87
N GLY A 66 -13.42 15.90 -7.89
CA GLY A 66 -12.80 17.23 -7.92
C GLY A 66 -11.39 17.25 -7.34
N GLY A 67 -10.88 16.09 -6.86
CA GLY A 67 -9.57 15.97 -6.23
C GLY A 67 -9.53 16.40 -4.76
N SER A 68 -10.68 16.80 -4.18
CA SER A 68 -10.77 17.17 -2.77
C SER A 68 -10.67 15.94 -1.87
N ILE A 69 -9.92 16.07 -0.77
CA ILE A 69 -9.79 14.99 0.21
C ILE A 69 -10.91 15.14 1.24
N SER A 70 -11.61 14.04 1.50
CA SER A 70 -12.58 13.94 2.57
C SER A 70 -12.38 12.66 3.38
N SER A 71 -12.83 12.68 4.63
CA SER A 71 -12.78 11.52 5.53
C SER A 71 -14.14 11.29 6.14
N GLU A 72 -14.47 10.02 6.36
CA GLU A 72 -15.70 9.58 6.99
C GLU A 72 -15.41 8.39 7.88
N THR A 73 -16.17 8.28 8.98
CA THR A 73 -16.15 7.09 9.84
C THR A 73 -17.54 6.49 9.86
N ILE A 74 -17.65 5.22 9.53
CA ILE A 74 -18.88 4.45 9.55
C ILE A 74 -18.76 3.27 10.52
N THR A 75 -19.86 2.79 11.04
CA THR A 75 -19.89 1.61 11.92
C THR A 75 -20.30 0.39 11.11
N LEU A 76 -19.54 -0.69 11.18
CA LEU A 76 -19.89 -1.97 10.58
C LEU A 76 -21.19 -2.52 11.21
N SER A 77 -21.93 -3.28 10.43
CA SER A 77 -23.17 -3.95 10.86
C SER A 77 -23.10 -5.47 10.57
N GLY A 78 -21.98 -6.07 10.99
CA GLY A 78 -21.72 -7.49 10.77
C GLY A 78 -21.75 -7.86 9.31
N THR A 79 -22.57 -8.82 8.93
CA THR A 79 -22.75 -9.29 7.55
C THR A 79 -23.62 -8.37 6.69
N THR A 80 -24.28 -7.37 7.30
CA THR A 80 -25.08 -6.38 6.56
C THR A 80 -24.17 -5.32 5.98
N THR A 81 -24.35 -5.03 4.69
CA THR A 81 -23.60 -3.98 4.01
C THR A 81 -23.95 -2.60 4.55
N VAL A 82 -22.93 -1.82 4.88
CA VAL A 82 -23.01 -0.39 5.20
C VAL A 82 -22.21 0.40 4.18
N SER A 83 -22.59 1.63 3.91
CA SER A 83 -22.00 2.47 2.87
C SER A 83 -21.55 3.81 3.43
N THR A 84 -20.48 4.38 2.86
CA THR A 84 -20.12 5.77 3.12
C THR A 84 -21.19 6.71 2.55
N SER A 85 -21.37 7.87 3.19
CA SER A 85 -22.19 8.96 2.65
C SER A 85 -21.41 9.75 1.59
N ASN A 86 -20.10 9.88 1.79
CA ASN A 86 -19.20 10.47 0.81
C ASN A 86 -18.98 9.51 -0.37
N THR A 87 -18.71 10.09 -1.52
CA THR A 87 -18.31 9.35 -2.72
C THR A 87 -16.84 9.61 -3.04
N TYR A 88 -16.14 8.56 -3.47
CA TYR A 88 -14.72 8.60 -3.72
C TYR A 88 -14.39 8.09 -5.12
N GLU A 89 -13.54 8.81 -5.83
CA GLU A 89 -12.88 8.35 -7.04
C GLU A 89 -11.66 7.49 -6.69
N ARG A 90 -11.01 7.82 -5.57
CA ARG A 90 -9.84 7.10 -5.08
C ARG A 90 -9.88 6.99 -3.56
N VAL A 91 -9.74 5.79 -3.05
CA VAL A 91 -9.52 5.56 -1.61
C VAL A 91 -8.04 5.71 -1.31
N LEU A 92 -7.70 6.47 -0.28
CA LEU A 92 -6.32 6.72 0.16
C LEU A 92 -5.96 5.85 1.38
N THR A 93 -6.87 5.81 2.36
CA THR A 93 -6.72 4.96 3.54
C THR A 93 -8.07 4.39 3.97
N CYS A 94 -8.03 3.19 4.53
CA CYS A 94 -9.18 2.56 5.16
C CYS A 94 -8.69 1.77 6.37
N VAL A 95 -9.15 2.13 7.58
CA VAL A 95 -8.63 1.53 8.81
C VAL A 95 -9.77 1.23 9.78
N LEU A 96 -9.78 -0.01 10.29
CA LEU A 96 -10.67 -0.46 11.37
C LEU A 96 -10.20 0.08 12.72
N SER A 97 -11.11 0.46 13.58
CA SER A 97 -10.80 0.93 14.95
C SER A 97 -10.33 -0.19 15.89
N SER A 98 -10.60 -1.44 15.56
CA SER A 98 -10.13 -2.65 16.25
C SER A 98 -10.08 -3.82 15.27
N GLY A 99 -9.39 -4.90 15.64
CA GLY A 99 -9.33 -6.12 14.83
C GLY A 99 -10.73 -6.69 14.55
N ALA A 100 -10.93 -7.24 13.37
CA ALA A 100 -12.17 -7.86 12.94
C ALA A 100 -12.26 -9.31 13.41
N ALA A 101 -13.48 -9.80 13.66
CA ALA A 101 -13.79 -11.19 13.94
C ALA A 101 -13.98 -12.02 12.65
N GLY A 102 -14.23 -11.34 11.52
CA GLY A 102 -14.32 -11.91 10.18
C GLY A 102 -13.47 -11.15 9.17
N THR A 103 -13.51 -11.55 7.91
CA THR A 103 -12.92 -10.79 6.81
C THR A 103 -13.85 -9.64 6.45
N VAL A 104 -13.34 -8.41 6.49
CA VAL A 104 -14.08 -7.22 6.06
C VAL A 104 -13.76 -6.94 4.60
N THR A 105 -14.79 -6.89 3.77
CA THR A 105 -14.68 -6.56 2.34
C THR A 105 -15.04 -5.10 2.12
N ALA A 106 -14.16 -4.36 1.45
CA ALA A 106 -14.43 -3.04 0.90
C ALA A 106 -14.72 -3.15 -0.59
N SER A 107 -15.80 -2.54 -1.07
CA SER A 107 -16.18 -2.57 -2.48
C SER A 107 -16.74 -1.23 -2.96
N GLY A 108 -16.54 -0.89 -4.22
CA GLY A 108 -17.17 0.24 -4.89
C GLY A 108 -18.35 -0.22 -5.74
N ASN A 109 -19.46 0.50 -5.72
CA ASN A 109 -20.62 0.27 -6.57
C ASN A 109 -21.18 -1.18 -6.57
N GLY A 110 -21.03 -1.89 -5.47
CA GLY A 110 -21.62 -3.21 -5.20
C GLY A 110 -20.99 -4.40 -5.91
N VAL A 111 -20.06 -4.22 -6.83
CA VAL A 111 -19.51 -5.31 -7.68
C VAL A 111 -17.98 -5.36 -7.69
N ASN A 112 -17.30 -4.24 -7.54
CA ASN A 112 -15.83 -4.23 -7.58
C ASN A 112 -15.25 -4.29 -6.16
N LYS A 113 -14.68 -5.43 -5.83
CA LYS A 113 -13.90 -5.57 -4.60
C LYS A 113 -12.64 -4.73 -4.71
N LEU A 114 -12.51 -3.74 -3.82
CA LEU A 114 -11.32 -2.89 -3.71
C LEU A 114 -10.24 -3.57 -2.87
N ALA A 115 -10.64 -4.12 -1.74
CA ALA A 115 -9.76 -4.82 -0.82
C ALA A 115 -10.52 -5.76 0.09
N GLU A 116 -9.80 -6.71 0.66
CA GLU A 116 -10.20 -7.49 1.84
C GLU A 116 -9.25 -7.18 2.99
N ILE A 117 -9.83 -6.97 4.16
CA ILE A 117 -9.10 -6.85 5.42
C ILE A 117 -9.31 -8.16 6.17
N PRO A 118 -8.32 -9.06 6.19
CA PRO A 118 -8.40 -10.33 6.91
C PRO A 118 -8.49 -10.13 8.43
N ILE A 119 -8.91 -11.17 9.14
CA ILE A 119 -9.11 -11.18 10.61
C ILE A 119 -7.91 -10.62 11.39
N THR A 120 -6.70 -10.89 10.94
CA THR A 120 -5.47 -10.45 11.62
C THR A 120 -4.99 -9.06 11.21
N GLU A 121 -5.68 -8.41 10.26
CA GLU A 121 -5.29 -7.11 9.71
C GLU A 121 -6.27 -6.01 10.14
N SER A 122 -5.84 -4.75 9.98
CA SER A 122 -6.63 -3.59 10.39
C SER A 122 -7.04 -2.68 9.23
N GLY A 123 -6.49 -2.89 8.02
CA GLY A 123 -6.86 -2.06 6.89
C GLY A 123 -5.83 -1.97 5.78
N PHE A 124 -5.95 -0.90 5.02
CA PHE A 124 -5.04 -0.61 3.92
C PHE A 124 -4.76 0.90 3.82
N CYS A 125 -3.60 1.23 3.28
CA CYS A 125 -3.15 2.60 3.08
C CYS A 125 -2.31 2.69 1.80
N ARG A 126 -2.55 3.72 1.01
CA ARG A 126 -1.79 4.00 -0.21
C ARG A 126 -0.48 4.70 0.15
N PRO A 127 0.67 4.26 -0.37
CA PRO A 127 1.89 5.08 -0.32
C PRO A 127 1.64 6.46 -0.93
N PHE A 128 2.30 7.47 -0.41
CA PHE A 128 2.16 8.88 -0.85
C PHE A 128 0.73 9.44 -0.80
N TYR A 129 -0.14 8.89 0.06
CA TYR A 129 -1.56 9.25 0.11
C TYR A 129 -1.82 10.75 0.38
N ASP A 130 -0.88 11.41 1.03
CA ASP A 130 -0.91 12.83 1.42
C ASP A 130 0.01 13.72 0.56
N ALA A 131 0.72 13.15 -0.42
CA ALA A 131 1.68 13.89 -1.23
C ALA A 131 0.99 14.94 -2.11
N THR A 132 1.54 16.14 -2.10
CA THR A 132 1.07 17.27 -2.91
C THR A 132 2.24 17.95 -3.59
N ALA A 133 2.07 18.35 -4.87
CA ALA A 133 3.04 19.18 -5.55
C ALA A 133 3.06 20.60 -4.96
N SER A 134 4.24 21.24 -4.97
CA SER A 134 4.36 22.67 -4.70
C SER A 134 4.17 23.44 -5.99
N SER A 135 3.61 24.65 -5.92
CA SER A 135 3.49 25.53 -7.09
C SER A 135 4.83 26.10 -7.56
N SER A 136 5.83 26.16 -6.69
CA SER A 136 7.13 26.82 -6.94
C SER A 136 8.33 25.89 -6.91
N ASP A 137 8.24 24.77 -6.19
CA ASP A 137 9.41 23.95 -5.90
C ASP A 137 9.20 22.49 -6.30
N SER A 138 10.20 21.91 -6.94
CA SER A 138 10.28 20.46 -7.14
C SER A 138 10.68 19.77 -5.85
N LYS A 139 10.15 18.59 -5.60
CA LYS A 139 10.49 17.78 -4.42
C LYS A 139 10.53 16.30 -4.73
N THR A 140 11.34 15.58 -3.95
CA THR A 140 11.39 14.13 -3.95
C THR A 140 10.96 13.62 -2.59
N LEU A 141 10.04 12.66 -2.58
CA LEU A 141 9.47 12.05 -1.38
C LEU A 141 9.78 10.55 -1.34
N TYR A 142 9.91 10.00 -0.15
CA TYR A 142 10.20 8.58 0.05
C TYR A 142 9.20 7.96 1.02
N ASP A 143 8.57 6.86 0.60
CA ASP A 143 7.76 6.00 1.45
C ASP A 143 8.31 4.57 1.41
N LYS A 144 8.12 3.81 2.48
CA LYS A 144 8.57 2.43 2.57
C LYS A 144 7.39 1.47 2.64
N VAL A 145 7.50 0.41 1.85
CA VAL A 145 6.61 -0.74 1.89
C VAL A 145 7.44 -2.02 2.03
N PHE A 146 6.76 -3.13 2.30
CA PHE A 146 7.40 -4.44 2.39
C PHE A 146 6.67 -5.45 1.53
N VAL A 147 7.42 -6.21 0.76
CA VAL A 147 6.93 -7.45 0.13
C VAL A 147 7.18 -8.59 1.11
N LYS A 148 6.13 -9.30 1.50
CA LYS A 148 6.18 -10.42 2.43
C LYS A 148 5.65 -11.69 1.79
N ASN A 149 6.35 -12.80 2.01
CA ASN A 149 5.86 -14.14 1.71
C ASN A 149 5.08 -14.68 2.93
N ASN A 150 3.76 -14.67 2.84
CA ASN A 150 2.87 -15.19 3.89
C ASN A 150 2.65 -16.71 3.78
N ASN A 151 3.28 -17.40 2.79
CA ASN A 151 3.25 -18.86 2.78
C ASN A 151 3.92 -19.40 4.04
N SER A 152 3.39 -20.47 4.60
CA SER A 152 3.87 -21.02 5.88
C SER A 152 5.07 -21.96 5.75
N THR A 153 5.38 -22.44 4.54
CA THR A 153 6.37 -23.51 4.33
C THR A 153 7.24 -23.36 3.11
N SER A 154 6.80 -22.60 2.11
CA SER A 154 7.47 -22.57 0.79
C SER A 154 8.25 -21.28 0.58
N THR A 155 9.41 -21.40 -0.04
CA THR A 155 10.32 -20.32 -0.42
C THR A 155 10.07 -19.89 -1.87
N LEU A 156 10.10 -18.60 -2.14
CA LEU A 156 10.20 -18.04 -3.47
C LEU A 156 11.69 -17.87 -3.78
N ASN A 157 12.23 -18.68 -4.69
CA ASN A 157 13.63 -18.62 -5.13
C ASN A 157 13.76 -17.70 -6.35
N ASN A 158 14.95 -17.15 -6.58
CA ASN A 158 15.23 -16.17 -7.62
C ASN A 158 14.22 -15.00 -7.58
N ALA A 159 13.88 -14.57 -6.35
CA ALA A 159 12.92 -13.54 -6.11
C ALA A 159 13.40 -12.19 -6.65
N THR A 160 12.61 -11.59 -7.53
CA THR A 160 12.90 -10.29 -8.17
C THR A 160 11.70 -9.39 -8.12
N LEU A 161 11.95 -8.08 -8.09
CA LEU A 161 10.94 -7.03 -8.23
C LEU A 161 11.20 -6.26 -9.51
N ILE A 162 10.16 -6.00 -10.30
CA ILE A 162 10.23 -5.23 -11.54
C ILE A 162 9.00 -4.33 -11.68
N GLU A 163 9.18 -3.15 -12.24
CA GLU A 163 8.07 -2.33 -12.71
C GLU A 163 7.46 -2.95 -13.98
N VAL A 164 6.13 -3.12 -14.00
CA VAL A 164 5.42 -3.74 -15.14
C VAL A 164 4.56 -2.76 -15.93
N SER A 165 4.36 -1.54 -15.42
CA SER A 165 3.69 -0.49 -16.17
C SER A 165 4.32 0.86 -15.88
N SER A 166 5.13 1.32 -16.83
CA SER A 166 5.67 2.68 -16.85
C SER A 166 4.72 3.69 -17.53
N GLY A 167 3.53 3.24 -17.96
CA GLY A 167 2.72 3.95 -18.96
C GLY A 167 2.11 5.25 -18.51
N LEU A 168 2.02 5.55 -17.20
CA LEU A 168 1.28 6.70 -16.72
C LEU A 168 1.96 7.50 -15.60
N TYR A 169 3.02 7.01 -14.94
CA TYR A 169 3.69 7.76 -13.89
C TYR A 169 5.19 7.46 -13.81
N SER A 170 5.95 8.09 -14.71
CA SER A 170 7.41 8.02 -14.74
C SER A 170 8.10 8.66 -13.50
N ASN A 171 7.32 9.20 -12.57
CA ASN A 171 7.81 9.93 -11.41
C ASN A 171 8.00 9.05 -10.17
N ILE A 172 7.61 7.78 -10.26
CA ILE A 172 7.82 6.81 -9.18
C ILE A 172 8.87 5.80 -9.60
N ASN A 173 9.86 5.59 -8.74
CA ASN A 173 10.84 4.52 -8.82
C ASN A 173 10.82 3.71 -7.53
N PHE A 174 11.36 2.50 -7.53
CA PHE A 174 11.60 1.75 -6.33
C PHE A 174 13.08 1.42 -6.13
N GLY A 175 13.45 1.13 -4.88
CA GLY A 175 14.76 0.61 -4.51
C GLY A 175 14.62 -0.43 -3.40
N LEU A 176 15.32 -1.54 -3.52
CA LEU A 176 15.34 -2.59 -2.50
C LEU A 176 16.37 -2.27 -1.42
N GLU A 177 16.03 -2.50 -0.17
CA GLU A 177 17.04 -2.47 0.90
C GLU A 177 18.05 -3.61 0.71
N ASP A 178 19.31 -3.33 1.01
CA ASP A 178 20.42 -4.30 0.95
C ASP A 178 20.38 -5.35 2.07
N THR A 179 19.43 -5.20 2.99
CA THR A 179 19.22 -6.08 4.15
C THR A 179 17.76 -6.48 4.27
N LYS A 180 17.48 -7.77 4.39
CA LYS A 180 16.14 -8.28 4.71
C LYS A 180 15.70 -7.83 6.10
N GLN A 181 14.38 -7.73 6.29
CA GLN A 181 13.74 -7.43 7.57
C GLN A 181 14.27 -6.16 8.26
N SER A 182 14.78 -5.23 7.46
CA SER A 182 15.32 -3.95 7.94
C SER A 182 14.23 -3.06 8.54
N ASP A 183 14.52 -2.43 9.65
CA ASP A 183 13.68 -1.42 10.29
C ASP A 183 14.18 0.01 10.02
N GLN A 184 14.94 0.21 8.94
CA GLN A 184 15.48 1.50 8.56
C GLN A 184 14.41 2.59 8.52
N THR A 185 14.75 3.71 9.10
CA THR A 185 13.91 4.90 9.25
C THR A 185 14.65 6.13 8.77
N ILE A 186 13.97 7.04 8.09
CA ILE A 186 14.48 8.37 7.73
C ILE A 186 13.80 9.45 8.57
N ALA A 187 14.55 10.47 8.97
CA ALA A 187 14.08 11.51 9.89
C ALA A 187 12.95 12.36 9.30
N ASN A 188 12.94 12.53 8.00
CA ASN A 188 11.86 13.15 7.25
C ASN A 188 11.75 12.53 5.86
N ARG A 189 10.56 12.59 5.30
CA ARG A 189 10.18 11.97 4.03
C ARG A 189 10.94 12.50 2.80
N THR A 190 11.60 13.66 2.91
CA THR A 190 12.38 14.25 1.82
C THR A 190 13.85 13.82 1.84
N THR A 191 14.29 13.10 2.87
CA THR A 191 15.64 12.58 2.99
C THR A 191 15.73 11.22 2.30
N ALA A 192 16.68 11.06 1.38
CA ALA A 192 16.90 9.77 0.74
C ALA A 192 17.34 8.71 1.75
N PRO A 193 16.75 7.49 1.71
CA PRO A 193 17.23 6.37 2.51
C PRO A 193 18.63 5.94 2.03
N THR A 194 19.38 5.28 2.92
CA THR A 194 20.68 4.66 2.63
C THR A 194 20.53 3.15 2.47
N GLY A 195 21.58 2.43 2.07
CA GLY A 195 21.53 0.97 1.97
C GLY A 195 20.49 0.47 0.95
N ILE A 196 20.41 1.15 -0.19
CA ILE A 196 19.55 0.76 -1.32
C ILE A 196 20.42 0.06 -2.35
N ASP A 197 20.14 -1.21 -2.60
CA ASP A 197 20.88 -2.01 -3.57
C ASP A 197 20.59 -1.52 -5.01
N GLY A 198 21.66 -1.21 -5.73
CA GLY A 198 21.57 -0.69 -7.11
C GLY A 198 20.92 0.68 -7.28
N GLY A 199 20.49 1.34 -6.17
CA GLY A 199 19.80 2.63 -6.19
C GLY A 199 18.32 2.53 -6.57
N PHE A 200 17.72 3.67 -6.97
CA PHE A 200 16.32 3.75 -7.39
C PHE A 200 16.17 3.57 -8.91
N GLY A 201 15.20 2.77 -9.34
CA GLY A 201 14.93 2.51 -10.76
C GLY A 201 13.64 1.71 -10.98
N ALA A 202 13.49 1.19 -12.20
CA ALA A 202 12.35 0.37 -12.61
C ALA A 202 12.61 -1.16 -12.43
N GLY A 203 13.82 -1.54 -12.07
CA GLY A 203 14.24 -2.94 -11.98
C GLY A 203 14.61 -3.54 -13.35
N PRO A 204 14.73 -4.88 -13.47
CA PRO A 204 14.55 -5.85 -12.39
C PRO A 204 15.61 -5.75 -11.29
N SER A 205 15.19 -5.86 -10.04
CA SER A 205 16.10 -5.88 -8.88
C SER A 205 15.90 -7.18 -8.11
N GLY A 206 16.99 -7.91 -7.89
CA GLY A 206 16.98 -9.14 -7.09
C GLY A 206 16.77 -8.84 -5.63
N MET A 207 15.93 -9.62 -4.95
CA MET A 207 15.81 -9.54 -3.50
C MET A 207 17.09 -10.07 -2.84
N VAL A 208 17.36 -9.65 -1.62
CA VAL A 208 18.52 -10.11 -0.84
C VAL A 208 18.55 -11.64 -0.80
N ASP A 209 19.74 -12.23 -1.01
CA ASP A 209 19.98 -13.66 -1.14
C ASP A 209 19.22 -14.31 -2.32
N SER A 210 18.63 -13.54 -3.22
CA SER A 210 17.80 -14.02 -4.34
C SER A 210 16.64 -14.92 -3.91
N GLU A 211 16.14 -14.76 -2.67
CA GLU A 211 15.05 -15.58 -2.15
C GLU A 211 14.16 -14.81 -1.18
N LEU A 212 12.94 -15.28 -1.02
CA LEU A 212 12.01 -14.85 0.02
C LEU A 212 11.42 -16.09 0.70
N THR A 213 11.99 -16.48 1.84
CA THR A 213 11.59 -17.69 2.56
C THR A 213 10.20 -17.53 3.18
N ALA A 214 9.64 -18.63 3.69
CA ALA A 214 8.34 -18.61 4.36
C ALA A 214 8.32 -17.64 5.54
N GLY A 215 7.41 -16.68 5.54
CA GLY A 215 7.28 -15.63 6.55
C GLY A 215 8.25 -14.44 6.40
N ASP A 216 9.22 -14.53 5.51
CA ASP A 216 10.22 -13.48 5.27
C ASP A 216 9.63 -12.27 4.54
N TYR A 217 10.30 -11.13 4.69
CA TYR A 217 9.92 -9.89 4.01
C TYR A 217 11.13 -9.04 3.62
N GLN A 218 10.97 -8.32 2.50
CA GLN A 218 11.97 -7.43 1.92
C GLN A 218 11.45 -6.00 1.95
N GLY A 219 12.26 -5.07 2.48
CA GLY A 219 11.97 -3.64 2.44
C GLY A 219 12.14 -3.07 1.03
N VAL A 220 11.15 -2.29 0.62
CA VAL A 220 11.10 -1.59 -0.66
C VAL A 220 10.83 -0.12 -0.39
N TRP A 221 11.79 0.73 -0.70
CA TRP A 221 11.58 2.16 -0.71
C TRP A 221 11.01 2.59 -2.06
N LEU A 222 9.97 3.40 -2.00
CA LEU A 222 9.40 4.09 -3.15
C LEU A 222 9.90 5.52 -3.15
N GLN A 223 10.29 6.01 -4.32
CA GLN A 223 10.70 7.39 -4.57
C GLN A 223 9.67 8.04 -5.48
N LEU A 224 9.06 9.13 -5.02
CA LEU A 224 8.15 9.96 -5.81
C LEU A 224 8.80 11.31 -6.09
N SER A 225 9.00 11.64 -7.36
CA SER A 225 9.51 12.95 -7.81
C SER A 225 8.36 13.81 -8.31
N LEU A 226 8.16 14.98 -7.71
CA LEU A 226 7.13 15.94 -8.09
C LEU A 226 7.80 17.21 -8.63
N SER A 227 7.46 17.62 -9.85
CA SER A 227 7.89 18.88 -10.43
C SER A 227 7.12 20.07 -9.84
N ALA A 228 7.70 21.25 -9.88
CA ALA A 228 6.98 22.49 -9.54
C ALA A 228 5.74 22.64 -10.42
N GLY A 229 4.61 22.94 -9.82
CA GLY A 229 3.34 23.13 -10.53
C GLY A 229 2.75 21.86 -11.16
N GLU A 230 3.24 20.68 -10.81
CA GLU A 230 2.71 19.43 -11.35
C GLU A 230 1.23 19.26 -11.02
N THR A 231 0.44 18.92 -12.04
CA THR A 231 -0.99 18.72 -11.89
C THR A 231 -1.26 17.34 -11.27
N ALA A 232 -2.24 17.27 -10.39
CA ALA A 232 -2.68 15.98 -9.85
C ALA A 232 -3.19 15.08 -11.00
N THR A 233 -2.67 13.87 -11.07
CA THR A 233 -3.08 12.86 -12.06
C THR A 233 -3.65 11.64 -11.36
N ASN A 234 -4.66 11.03 -11.97
CA ASN A 234 -5.17 9.72 -11.55
C ASN A 234 -4.41 8.63 -12.32
N SER A 235 -3.27 8.22 -11.79
CA SER A 235 -2.42 7.19 -12.39
C SER A 235 -2.07 6.11 -11.36
N PHE A 236 -1.62 4.96 -11.84
CA PHE A 236 -1.19 3.87 -10.98
C PHE A 236 0.27 3.50 -11.27
N TYR A 237 0.94 3.04 -10.25
CA TYR A 237 2.27 2.47 -10.32
C TYR A 237 2.17 0.99 -9.97
N GLN A 238 2.65 0.14 -10.86
CA GLN A 238 2.52 -1.30 -10.70
C GLN A 238 3.89 -1.98 -10.74
N VAL A 239 4.15 -2.80 -9.74
CA VAL A 239 5.30 -3.67 -9.67
C VAL A 239 4.88 -5.13 -9.64
N GLN A 240 5.72 -5.99 -10.17
CA GLN A 240 5.55 -7.44 -10.14
C GLN A 240 6.69 -8.07 -9.33
N VAL A 241 6.31 -8.95 -8.42
CA VAL A 241 7.24 -9.88 -7.79
C VAL A 241 7.23 -11.18 -8.60
N SER A 242 8.39 -11.67 -8.97
CA SER A 242 8.55 -12.94 -9.68
C SER A 242 9.62 -13.80 -9.03
N GLY A 243 9.57 -15.09 -9.30
CA GLY A 243 10.50 -16.08 -8.80
C GLY A 243 10.04 -17.50 -9.13
N THR A 244 10.75 -18.49 -8.62
CA THR A 244 10.44 -19.90 -8.78
C THR A 244 10.18 -20.55 -7.43
N THR A 245 9.24 -21.48 -7.36
CA THR A 245 8.98 -22.28 -6.15
C THR A 245 9.60 -23.65 -6.30
N ALA A 246 10.20 -24.16 -5.23
CA ALA A 246 10.71 -25.53 -5.17
C ALA A 246 9.60 -26.52 -4.84
#